data_344a46ff3dfd8070714ca4e38310db8f
#
_entry.id   344a46ff3dfd8070714ca4e38310db8f
#
_cell.length_a   1.000
_cell.length_b   1.000
_cell.length_c   1.000
_cell.angle_alpha   90.00
_cell.angle_beta   90.00
_cell.angle_gamma   90.00
#
_symmetry.space_group_name_H-M   'P 1'
#
loop_
_entity.id
_entity.type
_entity.pdbx_description
1 polymer ?
#
loop_
_entity_poly.entity_id
_entity_poly.type
_entity_poly.pdbx_seq_one_letter_code
_entity_poly.pdbx_strand_id
1 'polypeptide(L)'
;MVITLSSFAQAAGEEYLNFGLHWVNVDNNGNETQEKGVDHNGNIILDDADYYDSSKPTVIYFHGWKSGMAEDGYRVEDFYFDDVDANTAQAWKDQGWNVGIYHWGQFADESELKDAEAKIWSVQGDKGMRYRLDDGSYSTEQAPDQSIGQLAFEHITTVLDDNTSGNIRLVGHSLGNQLAVVVAKKINDSVNDGSVSASLMPGRVDLLDPFWSQGDKSYLSGDWTGKRVRTYIEDMISKQNTAVTWYKTSAIFDLWIGDQNTDLEKHVALINNRFWYLSSVAIADKHVHARKWYFMSMAYDAPEEVTINWWGKRSETGYDAASATSSDNHIRTMMNDDEQWDQVEGRYTADPSDDQFEVKDY
;
A
#
# COMPACT_ATOMS: atom_id res chain seq x y z
N MET A 1 0.70 49.89 7.46
CA MET A 1 0.87 48.64 8.27
C MET A 1 -0.25 47.71 7.84
N VAL A 2 0.01 46.91 6.79
CA VAL A 2 -0.93 45.90 6.30
C VAL A 2 -0.47 44.61 6.93
N ILE A 3 -1.17 44.20 7.97
CA ILE A 3 -0.95 42.87 8.61
C ILE A 3 -1.69 41.86 7.73
N THR A 4 -0.94 40.98 7.11
CA THR A 4 -1.41 39.92 6.27
C THR A 4 -2.28 38.95 7.06
N LEU A 5 -3.59 39.01 6.88
CA LEU A 5 -4.58 38.04 7.42
C LEU A 5 -4.48 36.63 6.77
N SER A 6 -3.61 36.46 5.77
CA SER A 6 -3.44 35.18 5.06
C SER A 6 -2.69 34.10 5.85
N SER A 7 -1.84 34.46 6.82
CA SER A 7 -1.07 33.49 7.58
C SER A 7 -1.90 32.76 8.66
N PHE A 8 -2.95 33.39 9.19
CA PHE A 8 -3.78 32.77 10.21
C PHE A 8 -4.82 31.77 9.65
N ALA A 9 -5.33 32.03 8.45
CA ALA A 9 -6.27 31.10 7.81
C ALA A 9 -5.56 29.82 7.33
N GLN A 10 -4.30 29.92 6.90
CA GLN A 10 -3.49 28.80 6.44
C GLN A 10 -3.09 27.88 7.61
N ALA A 11 -2.71 28.46 8.75
CA ALA A 11 -2.40 27.68 9.96
C ALA A 11 -3.63 26.94 10.52
N ALA A 12 -4.82 27.55 10.48
CA ALA A 12 -6.06 26.91 10.92
C ALA A 12 -6.47 25.76 9.99
N GLY A 13 -6.23 25.87 8.67
CA GLY A 13 -6.54 24.78 7.71
C GLY A 13 -5.62 23.56 7.86
N GLU A 14 -4.38 23.75 8.23
CA GLU A 14 -3.43 22.66 8.53
C GLU A 14 -3.75 21.96 9.86
N GLU A 15 -4.40 22.61 10.78
CA GLU A 15 -4.80 22.04 12.06
C GLU A 15 -5.93 21.01 11.91
N TYR A 16 -6.82 21.18 10.93
CA TYR A 16 -8.00 20.32 10.76
C TYR A 16 -7.84 19.23 9.69
N LEU A 17 -7.04 19.44 8.66
CA LEU A 17 -6.82 18.51 7.55
C LEU A 17 -5.36 18.10 7.48
N ASN A 18 -5.05 16.89 7.95
CA ASN A 18 -3.71 16.33 7.98
C ASN A 18 -3.64 15.04 7.18
N PHE A 19 -3.54 15.16 5.87
CA PHE A 19 -3.40 14.04 4.93
C PHE A 19 -2.29 14.32 3.93
N GLY A 20 -1.86 13.30 3.20
CA GLY A 20 -0.87 13.41 2.14
C GLY A 20 0.35 12.53 2.35
N LEU A 21 1.34 12.69 1.48
CA LEU A 21 2.58 11.93 1.52
C LEU A 21 3.49 12.43 2.66
N HIS A 22 3.94 11.49 3.50
CA HIS A 22 4.95 11.71 4.52
C HIS A 22 6.13 10.80 4.25
N TRP A 23 7.32 11.36 4.34
CA TRP A 23 8.57 10.63 4.24
C TRP A 23 9.02 10.15 5.59
N VAL A 24 9.60 8.96 5.62
CA VAL A 24 10.02 8.28 6.85
C VAL A 24 11.54 8.30 6.95
N ASN A 25 12.04 8.68 8.13
CA ASN A 25 13.41 8.49 8.53
C ASN A 25 13.47 7.66 9.83
N VAL A 26 14.52 6.87 10.00
CA VAL A 26 14.77 6.08 11.20
C VAL A 26 16.16 6.43 11.72
N ASP A 27 16.26 6.85 12.99
CA ASP A 27 17.53 7.20 13.60
C ASP A 27 18.35 5.95 13.99
N ASN A 28 19.58 6.15 14.41
CA ASN A 28 20.49 5.07 14.84
C ASN A 28 20.00 4.26 16.06
N ASN A 29 18.94 4.71 16.73
CA ASN A 29 18.32 4.02 17.86
C ASN A 29 17.03 3.29 17.45
N GLY A 30 16.67 3.32 16.16
CA GLY A 30 15.45 2.72 15.64
C GLY A 30 14.20 3.59 15.81
N ASN A 31 14.34 4.87 16.23
CA ASN A 31 13.20 5.76 16.36
C ASN A 31 12.78 6.29 14.98
N GLU A 32 11.51 6.12 14.66
CA GLU A 32 10.90 6.64 13.44
C GLU A 32 10.51 8.10 13.60
N THR A 33 10.76 8.87 12.56
CA THR A 33 10.23 10.21 12.35
C THR A 33 9.59 10.31 10.98
N GLN A 34 8.52 11.09 10.88
CA GLN A 34 7.78 11.28 9.64
C GLN A 34 7.63 12.76 9.35
N GLU A 35 8.04 13.19 8.15
CA GLU A 35 7.95 14.56 7.69
C GLU A 35 7.09 14.67 6.44
N LYS A 36 6.20 15.66 6.41
CA LYS A 36 5.27 15.88 5.31
C LYS A 36 6.01 16.34 4.06
N GLY A 37 5.82 15.65 2.94
CA GLY A 37 6.46 15.98 1.67
C GLY A 37 5.80 17.14 0.94
N VAL A 38 4.47 17.27 1.06
CA VAL A 38 3.67 18.33 0.42
C VAL A 38 2.68 18.94 1.40
N ASP A 39 2.31 20.19 1.21
CA ASP A 39 1.18 20.82 1.91
C ASP A 39 -0.17 20.29 1.37
N HIS A 40 -1.27 20.78 1.93
CA HIS A 40 -2.63 20.39 1.50
C HIS A 40 -2.99 20.89 0.09
N ASN A 41 -2.22 21.80 -0.50
CA ASN A 41 -2.37 22.27 -1.87
C ASN A 41 -1.43 21.53 -2.84
N GLY A 42 -0.65 20.55 -2.36
CA GLY A 42 0.28 19.79 -3.16
C GLY A 42 1.63 20.49 -3.41
N ASN A 43 1.95 21.59 -2.72
CA ASN A 43 3.27 22.22 -2.87
C ASN A 43 4.31 21.43 -2.07
N ILE A 44 5.51 21.23 -2.63
CA ILE A 44 6.64 20.61 -1.94
C ILE A 44 7.04 21.50 -0.75
N ILE A 45 7.14 20.91 0.44
CA ILE A 45 7.52 21.59 1.67
C ILE A 45 8.74 20.97 2.36
N LEU A 46 9.16 19.78 1.95
CA LEU A 46 10.32 19.09 2.47
C LEU A 46 11.45 19.10 1.45
N ASP A 47 12.64 19.57 1.89
CA ASP A 47 13.90 19.54 1.15
C ASP A 47 14.98 19.01 2.11
N ASP A 48 14.94 17.71 2.40
CA ASP A 48 15.86 17.04 3.31
C ASP A 48 16.19 15.62 2.80
N ALA A 49 17.45 15.40 2.44
CA ALA A 49 17.94 14.16 1.86
C ALA A 49 17.92 12.97 2.83
N ASP A 50 17.80 13.19 4.13
CA ASP A 50 17.63 12.10 5.11
C ASP A 50 16.24 11.45 4.98
N TYR A 51 15.26 12.21 4.47
CA TYR A 51 13.92 11.73 4.23
C TYR A 51 13.69 11.31 2.78
N TYR A 52 14.10 12.15 1.81
CA TYR A 52 13.93 11.88 0.39
C TYR A 52 15.16 12.28 -0.44
N ASP A 53 15.67 11.36 -1.24
CA ASP A 53 16.75 11.54 -2.20
C ASP A 53 16.26 11.08 -3.58
N SER A 54 16.17 11.99 -4.55
CA SER A 54 15.62 11.74 -5.89
C SER A 54 16.41 10.70 -6.71
N SER A 55 17.62 10.36 -6.29
CA SER A 55 18.45 9.33 -6.95
C SER A 55 18.17 7.91 -6.44
N LYS A 56 17.46 7.76 -5.33
CA LYS A 56 17.18 6.47 -4.70
C LYS A 56 15.86 5.85 -5.16
N PRO A 57 15.77 4.51 -5.16
CA PRO A 57 14.49 3.83 -5.33
C PRO A 57 13.51 4.23 -4.23
N THR A 58 12.23 4.20 -4.54
CA THR A 58 11.18 4.74 -3.66
C THR A 58 10.06 3.73 -3.45
N VAL A 59 9.69 3.49 -2.20
CA VAL A 59 8.48 2.75 -1.81
C VAL A 59 7.50 3.67 -1.13
N ILE A 60 6.23 3.64 -1.57
CA ILE A 60 5.13 4.40 -0.96
C ILE A 60 4.05 3.43 -0.48
N TYR A 61 3.77 3.49 0.82
CA TYR A 61 2.76 2.69 1.47
C TYR A 61 1.43 3.43 1.61
N PHE A 62 0.33 2.73 1.32
CA PHE A 62 -1.05 3.19 1.46
C PHE A 62 -1.77 2.32 2.48
N HIS A 63 -2.13 2.90 3.63
CA HIS A 63 -2.81 2.18 4.69
C HIS A 63 -4.30 1.96 4.38
N GLY A 64 -4.93 1.03 5.13
CA GLY A 64 -6.34 0.67 4.97
C GLY A 64 -7.31 1.53 5.78
N TRP A 65 -8.55 1.03 5.88
CA TRP A 65 -9.60 1.58 6.75
C TRP A 65 -9.37 1.15 8.20
N LYS A 66 -9.56 2.09 9.12
CA LYS A 66 -9.56 1.85 10.57
C LYS A 66 -10.48 2.85 11.24
N SER A 67 -11.58 2.38 11.81
CA SER A 67 -12.50 3.22 12.59
C SER A 67 -11.82 3.68 13.88
N GLY A 68 -12.00 4.96 14.24
CA GLY A 68 -11.37 5.59 15.41
C GLY A 68 -9.93 6.10 15.18
N MET A 69 -9.40 5.96 13.97
CA MET A 69 -8.02 6.36 13.65
C MET A 69 -7.75 7.85 13.92
N ALA A 70 -8.73 8.73 13.67
CA ALA A 70 -8.55 10.16 13.89
C ALA A 70 -8.52 10.54 15.37
N GLU A 71 -9.18 9.78 16.24
CA GLU A 71 -9.19 9.98 17.70
C GLU A 71 -7.84 9.58 18.35
N ASP A 72 -7.13 8.63 17.72
CA ASP A 72 -5.77 8.19 18.12
C ASP A 72 -4.66 9.15 17.61
N GLY A 73 -5.02 10.12 16.76
CA GLY A 73 -4.13 11.01 16.03
C GLY A 73 -4.28 10.80 14.52
N TYR A 74 -4.05 11.83 13.72
CA TYR A 74 -4.31 11.78 12.28
C TYR A 74 -3.32 10.87 11.50
N ARG A 75 -2.18 10.54 12.10
CA ARG A 75 -1.08 9.77 11.53
C ARG A 75 -0.66 8.68 12.51
N VAL A 76 -1.43 7.60 12.55
CA VAL A 76 -1.22 6.47 13.48
C VAL A 76 -0.49 5.29 12.84
N GLU A 77 -0.19 5.36 11.54
CA GLU A 77 0.54 4.32 10.84
C GLU A 77 2.05 4.59 10.93
N ASP A 78 2.80 3.55 11.33
CA ASP A 78 4.26 3.51 11.39
C ASP A 78 4.78 2.16 10.88
N PHE A 79 6.08 1.97 10.90
CA PHE A 79 6.73 0.72 10.49
C PHE A 79 7.24 -0.11 11.68
N TYR A 80 6.85 0.22 12.91
CA TYR A 80 7.25 -0.57 14.07
C TYR A 80 6.50 -1.91 14.11
N PHE A 81 7.25 -2.98 14.29
CA PHE A 81 6.74 -4.34 14.40
C PHE A 81 6.97 -4.90 15.80
N ASP A 82 5.93 -4.83 16.65
CA ASP A 82 6.00 -5.20 18.08
C ASP A 82 6.49 -6.64 18.31
N ASP A 83 6.08 -7.61 17.47
CA ASP A 83 6.40 -9.03 17.65
C ASP A 83 7.92 -9.32 17.52
N VAL A 84 8.65 -8.44 16.86
CA VAL A 84 10.10 -8.54 16.65
C VAL A 84 10.88 -7.37 17.23
N ASP A 85 10.18 -6.41 17.89
CA ASP A 85 10.77 -5.22 18.51
C ASP A 85 11.68 -4.44 17.55
N ALA A 86 11.21 -4.19 16.34
CA ALA A 86 11.99 -3.54 15.28
C ALA A 86 11.17 -2.60 14.43
N ASN A 87 11.79 -1.50 13.99
CA ASN A 87 11.24 -0.65 12.93
C ASN A 87 11.62 -1.23 11.56
N THR A 88 10.63 -1.70 10.82
CA THR A 88 10.85 -2.40 9.54
C THR A 88 11.25 -1.46 8.39
N ALA A 89 11.02 -0.13 8.51
CA ALA A 89 11.52 0.84 7.54
C ALA A 89 13.06 0.94 7.56
N GLN A 90 13.72 0.58 8.68
CA GLN A 90 15.18 0.60 8.78
C GLN A 90 15.83 -0.27 7.69
N ALA A 91 15.32 -1.49 7.48
CA ALA A 91 15.86 -2.39 6.46
C ALA A 91 15.78 -1.78 5.03
N TRP A 92 14.69 -1.08 4.72
CA TRP A 92 14.55 -0.38 3.46
C TRP A 92 15.53 0.78 3.31
N LYS A 93 15.71 1.57 4.38
CA LYS A 93 16.70 2.66 4.41
C LYS A 93 18.13 2.13 4.24
N ASP A 94 18.47 1.01 4.91
CA ASP A 94 19.78 0.36 4.81
C ASP A 94 20.06 -0.18 3.39
N GLN A 95 19.02 -0.59 2.67
CA GLN A 95 19.07 -0.98 1.25
C GLN A 95 19.02 0.24 0.30
N GLY A 96 19.05 1.45 0.84
CA GLY A 96 19.12 2.69 0.06
C GLY A 96 17.79 3.15 -0.53
N TRP A 97 16.64 2.79 0.04
CA TRP A 97 15.32 3.20 -0.41
C TRP A 97 14.84 4.48 0.30
N ASN A 98 14.11 5.31 -0.42
CA ASN A 98 13.18 6.25 0.19
C ASN A 98 11.93 5.50 0.63
N VAL A 99 11.45 5.80 1.83
CA VAL A 99 10.25 5.18 2.39
C VAL A 99 9.21 6.27 2.67
N GLY A 100 8.04 6.11 2.11
CA GLY A 100 6.92 7.05 2.30
C GLY A 100 5.64 6.37 2.75
N ILE A 101 4.82 7.10 3.49
CA ILE A 101 3.44 6.72 3.82
C ILE A 101 2.50 7.78 3.27
N TYR A 102 1.47 7.37 2.55
CA TYR A 102 0.38 8.27 2.20
C TYR A 102 -0.71 8.18 3.28
N HIS A 103 -0.72 9.16 4.18
CA HIS A 103 -1.73 9.27 5.21
C HIS A 103 -3.03 9.82 4.63
N TRP A 104 -4.12 9.09 4.81
CA TRP A 104 -5.48 9.50 4.48
C TRP A 104 -6.48 9.14 5.59
N GLY A 105 -5.96 8.95 6.82
CA GLY A 105 -6.66 8.43 7.98
C GLY A 105 -7.96 9.14 8.29
N GLN A 106 -7.99 10.48 8.25
CA GLN A 106 -9.22 11.26 8.49
C GLN A 106 -10.34 10.93 7.51
N PHE A 107 -10.02 10.61 6.25
CA PHE A 107 -10.98 10.20 5.23
C PHE A 107 -11.31 8.72 5.32
N ALA A 108 -10.35 7.90 5.76
CA ALA A 108 -10.51 6.46 5.96
C ALA A 108 -11.32 6.14 7.22
N ASP A 109 -11.38 7.05 8.20
CA ASP A 109 -12.10 6.87 9.46
C ASP A 109 -13.61 7.13 9.29
N GLU A 110 -14.25 6.20 8.61
CA GLU A 110 -15.71 6.15 8.48
C GLU A 110 -16.27 4.99 9.32
N SER A 111 -17.49 5.14 9.78
CA SER A 111 -18.19 4.09 10.52
C SER A 111 -18.47 2.84 9.67
N GLU A 112 -18.57 3.01 8.36
CA GLU A 112 -18.75 1.93 7.39
C GLU A 112 -17.62 1.94 6.34
N LEU A 113 -17.02 0.78 6.13
CA LEU A 113 -15.94 0.58 5.18
C LEU A 113 -16.27 1.09 3.77
N LYS A 114 -17.50 0.85 3.28
CA LYS A 114 -17.96 1.30 1.95
C LYS A 114 -17.90 2.82 1.76
N ASP A 115 -18.06 3.59 2.86
CA ASP A 115 -18.04 5.06 2.81
C ASP A 115 -16.59 5.57 2.69
N ALA A 116 -15.63 4.92 3.35
CA ALA A 116 -14.21 5.17 3.14
C ALA A 116 -13.75 4.74 1.73
N GLU A 117 -14.19 3.55 1.29
CA GLU A 117 -13.90 3.04 -0.06
C GLU A 117 -14.32 4.01 -1.15
N ALA A 118 -15.53 4.60 -1.05
CA ALA A 118 -16.05 5.53 -2.04
C ALA A 118 -15.14 6.75 -2.24
N LYS A 119 -14.52 7.27 -1.18
CA LYS A 119 -13.64 8.44 -1.23
C LYS A 119 -12.34 8.21 -2.01
N ILE A 120 -11.88 6.97 -2.10
CA ILE A 120 -10.72 6.61 -2.95
C ILE A 120 -11.05 6.91 -4.42
N TRP A 121 -12.28 6.63 -4.85
CA TRP A 121 -12.70 6.63 -6.24
C TRP A 121 -13.36 7.92 -6.67
N SER A 122 -14.13 8.56 -5.77
CA SER A 122 -15.04 9.63 -6.15
C SER A 122 -15.41 10.53 -4.97
N VAL A 123 -15.71 11.78 -5.27
CA VAL A 123 -16.33 12.73 -4.33
C VAL A 123 -17.86 12.53 -4.23
N GLN A 124 -18.44 11.66 -5.08
CA GLN A 124 -19.89 11.48 -5.20
C GLN A 124 -20.42 10.30 -4.37
N GLY A 125 -19.62 9.74 -3.46
CA GLY A 125 -20.09 8.75 -2.50
C GLY A 125 -21.13 9.35 -1.53
N ASP A 126 -21.92 8.50 -0.87
CA ASP A 126 -23.04 8.93 0.02
C ASP A 126 -22.60 9.91 1.12
N LYS A 127 -21.36 9.87 1.54
CA LYS A 127 -20.78 10.75 2.57
C LYS A 127 -19.91 11.88 2.00
N GLY A 128 -19.77 11.96 0.67
CA GLY A 128 -18.88 12.92 0.03
C GLY A 128 -17.43 12.82 0.57
N MET A 129 -16.76 13.96 0.63
CA MET A 129 -15.40 14.05 1.16
C MET A 129 -15.34 14.56 2.62
N ARG A 130 -16.38 14.26 3.42
CA ARG A 130 -16.30 14.54 4.87
C ARG A 130 -15.12 13.78 5.48
N TYR A 131 -14.53 14.34 6.51
CA TYR A 131 -13.41 13.75 7.22
C TYR A 131 -13.64 13.78 8.73
N ARG A 132 -12.97 12.86 9.45
CA ARG A 132 -13.08 12.72 10.89
C ARG A 132 -12.14 13.69 11.60
N LEU A 133 -12.62 14.30 12.68
CA LEU A 133 -11.84 15.11 13.61
C LEU A 133 -11.39 14.27 14.82
N ASP A 134 -10.43 14.78 15.60
CA ASP A 134 -9.89 14.15 16.80
C ASP A 134 -10.92 13.98 17.92
N ASP A 135 -11.96 14.81 17.93
CA ASP A 135 -13.09 14.69 18.87
C ASP A 135 -14.15 13.65 18.44
N GLY A 136 -13.88 12.92 17.35
CA GLY A 136 -14.79 11.93 16.79
C GLY A 136 -15.94 12.48 15.97
N SER A 137 -16.06 13.79 15.79
CA SER A 137 -17.05 14.41 14.91
C SER A 137 -16.61 14.37 13.44
N TYR A 138 -17.54 14.69 12.51
CA TYR A 138 -17.23 14.84 11.10
C TYR A 138 -17.29 16.30 10.67
N SER A 139 -16.36 16.70 9.80
CA SER A 139 -16.35 17.99 9.14
C SER A 139 -16.36 17.87 7.62
N THR A 140 -16.86 18.88 6.95
CA THR A 140 -16.70 19.12 5.51
C THR A 140 -16.01 20.45 5.24
N GLU A 141 -15.55 21.13 6.28
CA GLU A 141 -14.89 22.43 6.14
C GLU A 141 -13.56 22.25 5.41
N GLN A 142 -13.35 22.99 4.32
CA GLN A 142 -12.19 22.85 3.45
C GLN A 142 -11.96 21.43 2.90
N ALA A 143 -13.00 20.59 2.90
CA ALA A 143 -12.91 19.28 2.28
C ALA A 143 -12.54 19.41 0.79
N PRO A 144 -11.63 18.55 0.27
CA PRO A 144 -11.24 18.62 -1.12
C PRO A 144 -12.40 18.30 -2.05
N ASP A 145 -12.38 18.88 -3.24
CA ASP A 145 -13.30 18.62 -4.34
C ASP A 145 -12.84 17.47 -5.27
N GLN A 146 -11.75 16.81 -4.91
CA GLN A 146 -11.16 15.68 -5.60
C GLN A 146 -11.19 14.43 -4.72
N SER A 147 -11.17 13.24 -5.36
CA SER A 147 -11.06 11.97 -4.65
C SER A 147 -9.66 11.77 -4.07
N ILE A 148 -9.55 10.94 -3.03
CA ILE A 148 -8.24 10.62 -2.43
C ILE A 148 -7.29 10.01 -3.47
N GLY A 149 -7.81 9.20 -4.41
CA GLY A 149 -7.00 8.66 -5.50
C GLY A 149 -6.45 9.73 -6.45
N GLN A 150 -7.17 10.83 -6.67
CA GLN A 150 -6.68 11.95 -7.46
C GLN A 150 -5.65 12.78 -6.69
N LEU A 151 -5.94 13.12 -5.45
CA LEU A 151 -5.04 13.87 -4.58
C LEU A 151 -3.71 13.12 -4.36
N ALA A 152 -3.76 11.81 -4.12
CA ALA A 152 -2.56 11.01 -3.95
C ALA A 152 -1.72 10.96 -5.23
N PHE A 153 -2.36 10.83 -6.39
CA PHE A 153 -1.67 10.93 -7.69
C PHE A 153 -0.95 12.29 -7.84
N GLU A 154 -1.63 13.39 -7.59
CA GLU A 154 -1.06 14.74 -7.71
C GLU A 154 0.09 14.97 -6.73
N HIS A 155 -0.08 14.63 -5.44
CA HIS A 155 0.97 14.75 -4.44
C HIS A 155 2.20 13.94 -4.79
N ILE A 156 2.03 12.67 -5.17
CA ILE A 156 3.14 11.76 -5.47
C ILE A 156 3.87 12.21 -6.73
N THR A 157 3.17 12.55 -7.80
CA THR A 157 3.82 13.00 -9.03
C THR A 157 4.53 14.34 -8.86
N THR A 158 4.02 15.23 -8.01
CA THR A 158 4.69 16.48 -7.69
C THR A 158 5.99 16.26 -6.91
N VAL A 159 5.95 15.42 -5.84
CA VAL A 159 7.14 15.18 -5.02
C VAL A 159 8.21 14.39 -5.76
N LEU A 160 7.79 13.47 -6.63
CA LEU A 160 8.71 12.62 -7.39
C LEU A 160 9.11 13.21 -8.75
N ASP A 161 8.74 14.45 -9.08
CA ASP A 161 9.00 15.04 -10.42
C ASP A 161 10.49 15.04 -10.78
N ASP A 162 11.37 15.15 -9.79
CA ASP A 162 12.83 15.09 -9.93
C ASP A 162 13.42 13.67 -9.76
N ASN A 163 12.58 12.63 -9.60
CA ASN A 163 13.07 11.26 -9.39
C ASN A 163 13.82 10.74 -10.61
N THR A 164 15.07 10.34 -10.40
CA THR A 164 15.96 9.80 -11.43
C THR A 164 16.20 8.30 -11.30
N SER A 165 15.77 7.66 -10.21
CA SER A 165 15.98 6.23 -9.98
C SER A 165 15.21 5.35 -10.98
N GLY A 166 14.01 5.79 -11.40
CA GLY A 166 13.10 5.00 -12.22
C GLY A 166 12.62 3.71 -11.54
N ASN A 167 12.80 3.57 -10.23
CA ASN A 167 12.38 2.39 -9.46
C ASN A 167 11.41 2.81 -8.36
N ILE A 168 10.13 2.71 -8.66
CA ILE A 168 9.04 3.12 -7.78
C ILE A 168 8.15 1.91 -7.50
N ARG A 169 7.87 1.66 -6.22
CA ARG A 169 6.93 0.66 -5.74
C ARG A 169 5.78 1.30 -4.99
N LEU A 170 4.58 0.90 -5.33
CA LEU A 170 3.37 1.32 -4.63
C LEU A 170 2.80 0.11 -3.88
N VAL A 171 2.69 0.24 -2.57
CA VAL A 171 2.34 -0.86 -1.67
C VAL A 171 1.05 -0.51 -0.94
N GLY A 172 0.02 -1.30 -1.09
CA GLY A 172 -1.26 -1.07 -0.42
C GLY A 172 -1.59 -2.18 0.58
N HIS A 173 -2.28 -1.83 1.67
CA HIS A 173 -2.83 -2.79 2.63
C HIS A 173 -4.33 -2.59 2.76
N SER A 174 -5.11 -3.69 2.78
CA SER A 174 -6.57 -3.60 2.96
C SER A 174 -7.22 -2.71 1.89
N LEU A 175 -8.00 -1.68 2.26
CA LEU A 175 -8.50 -0.66 1.32
C LEU A 175 -7.40 0.14 0.64
N GLY A 176 -6.23 0.29 1.27
CA GLY A 176 -5.08 0.97 0.68
C GLY A 176 -4.59 0.33 -0.62
N ASN A 177 -4.90 -0.94 -0.85
CA ASN A 177 -4.63 -1.62 -2.13
C ASN A 177 -5.38 -0.97 -3.29
N GLN A 178 -6.64 -0.58 -3.06
CA GLN A 178 -7.42 0.15 -4.08
C GLN A 178 -6.77 1.50 -4.39
N LEU A 179 -6.32 2.21 -3.34
CA LEU A 179 -5.66 3.50 -3.50
C LEU A 179 -4.33 3.36 -4.26
N ALA A 180 -3.48 2.39 -3.89
CA ALA A 180 -2.23 2.10 -4.60
C ALA A 180 -2.46 1.81 -6.09
N VAL A 181 -3.46 0.98 -6.42
CA VAL A 181 -3.80 0.64 -7.81
C VAL A 181 -4.38 1.83 -8.58
N VAL A 182 -5.22 2.65 -7.95
CA VAL A 182 -5.76 3.88 -8.57
C VAL A 182 -4.63 4.84 -8.91
N VAL A 183 -3.70 5.06 -7.98
CA VAL A 183 -2.54 5.94 -8.18
C VAL A 183 -1.63 5.38 -9.27
N ALA A 184 -1.28 4.08 -9.20
CA ALA A 184 -0.45 3.42 -10.22
C ALA A 184 -1.06 3.56 -11.62
N LYS A 185 -2.38 3.34 -11.74
CA LYS A 185 -3.09 3.46 -13.03
C LYS A 185 -3.08 4.88 -13.55
N LYS A 186 -3.28 5.89 -12.70
CA LYS A 186 -3.24 7.30 -13.10
C LYS A 186 -1.84 7.70 -13.57
N ILE A 187 -0.78 7.29 -12.86
CA ILE A 187 0.61 7.51 -13.29
C ILE A 187 0.85 6.81 -14.63
N ASN A 188 0.45 5.54 -14.76
CA ASN A 188 0.57 4.78 -16.00
C ASN A 188 -0.07 5.51 -17.20
N ASP A 189 -1.30 5.98 -17.05
CA ASP A 189 -2.00 6.70 -18.11
C ASP A 189 -1.32 8.02 -18.45
N SER A 190 -0.89 8.77 -17.43
CA SER A 190 -0.22 10.06 -17.60
C SER A 190 1.20 9.95 -18.19
N VAL A 191 1.91 8.85 -17.92
CA VAL A 191 3.17 8.55 -18.61
C VAL A 191 2.91 8.18 -20.07
N ASN A 192 1.87 7.40 -20.35
CA ASN A 192 1.52 7.00 -21.71
C ASN A 192 1.07 8.17 -22.59
N ASP A 193 0.41 9.18 -22.03
CA ASP A 193 0.01 10.38 -22.75
C ASP A 193 1.09 11.50 -22.75
N GLY A 194 2.19 11.28 -22.00
CA GLY A 194 3.33 12.18 -21.93
C GLY A 194 3.17 13.35 -20.97
N SER A 195 2.13 13.37 -20.13
CA SER A 195 1.90 14.43 -19.13
C SER A 195 2.75 14.25 -17.86
N VAL A 196 3.27 13.05 -17.61
CA VAL A 196 4.16 12.69 -16.49
C VAL A 196 5.41 12.02 -17.04
N SER A 197 6.56 12.23 -16.37
CA SER A 197 7.84 11.63 -16.76
C SER A 197 7.79 10.10 -16.71
N ALA A 198 8.44 9.43 -17.67
CA ALA A 198 8.57 7.97 -17.68
C ALA A 198 9.34 7.42 -16.46
N SER A 199 10.19 8.24 -15.81
CA SER A 199 10.89 7.87 -14.57
C SER A 199 9.94 7.61 -13.40
N LEU A 200 8.70 8.13 -13.47
CA LEU A 200 7.68 7.95 -12.44
C LEU A 200 6.82 6.69 -12.63
N MET A 201 7.03 5.93 -13.72
CA MET A 201 6.28 4.70 -13.96
C MET A 201 6.52 3.71 -12.81
N PRO A 202 5.47 3.28 -12.08
CA PRO A 202 5.64 2.26 -11.05
C PRO A 202 6.08 0.94 -11.68
N GLY A 203 7.27 0.46 -11.30
CA GLY A 203 7.77 -0.84 -11.74
C GLY A 203 7.02 -1.99 -11.07
N ARG A 204 6.47 -1.74 -9.86
CA ARG A 204 5.82 -2.76 -9.04
C ARG A 204 4.67 -2.20 -8.22
N VAL A 205 3.61 -3.01 -8.09
CA VAL A 205 2.49 -2.80 -7.17
C VAL A 205 2.35 -4.04 -6.29
N ASP A 206 2.45 -3.86 -4.97
CA ASP A 206 2.32 -4.94 -4.00
C ASP A 206 0.99 -4.82 -3.24
N LEU A 207 0.18 -5.87 -3.29
CA LEU A 207 -1.14 -5.96 -2.67
C LEU A 207 -1.04 -6.78 -1.39
N LEU A 208 -1.14 -6.12 -0.23
CA LEU A 208 -1.03 -6.76 1.08
C LEU A 208 -2.42 -7.01 1.64
N ASP A 209 -2.82 -8.27 1.63
CA ASP A 209 -4.14 -8.75 2.09
C ASP A 209 -5.28 -7.79 1.70
N PRO A 210 -5.46 -7.52 0.40
CA PRO A 210 -6.35 -6.48 -0.11
C PRO A 210 -7.81 -6.72 0.28
N PHE A 211 -8.61 -5.67 0.31
CA PHE A 211 -10.05 -5.75 0.47
C PHE A 211 -10.78 -5.00 -0.64
N TRP A 212 -11.77 -5.64 -1.20
CA TRP A 212 -12.69 -5.08 -2.20
C TRP A 212 -14.13 -5.40 -1.80
N SER A 213 -15.01 -4.40 -1.76
CA SER A 213 -16.40 -4.67 -1.44
C SER A 213 -17.19 -5.12 -2.66
N GLN A 214 -18.11 -6.05 -2.43
CA GLN A 214 -19.06 -6.51 -3.46
C GLN A 214 -20.12 -5.44 -3.77
N GLY A 215 -20.80 -5.65 -4.87
CA GLY A 215 -21.96 -4.90 -5.33
C GLY A 215 -21.64 -3.66 -6.15
N ASP A 216 -22.60 -3.32 -6.99
CA ASP A 216 -22.49 -2.24 -7.95
C ASP A 216 -22.27 -0.89 -7.28
N LYS A 217 -21.29 -0.13 -7.82
CA LYS A 217 -20.99 1.23 -7.36
C LYS A 217 -21.41 2.22 -8.43
N SER A 218 -22.32 3.13 -8.08
CA SER A 218 -22.78 4.18 -9.00
C SER A 218 -21.62 5.04 -9.50
N TYR A 219 -20.65 5.32 -8.63
CA TYR A 219 -19.44 6.10 -8.97
C TYR A 219 -18.42 5.33 -9.82
N LEU A 220 -18.60 4.02 -10.03
CA LEU A 220 -17.81 3.18 -10.95
C LEU A 220 -18.62 2.70 -12.16
N SER A 221 -19.71 3.41 -12.51
CA SER A 221 -20.59 3.04 -13.61
C SER A 221 -21.22 1.65 -13.47
N GLY A 222 -21.45 1.22 -12.22
CA GLY A 222 -22.04 -0.07 -11.90
C GLY A 222 -21.04 -1.21 -11.71
N ASP A 223 -19.74 -0.97 -11.86
CA ASP A 223 -18.74 -1.99 -11.55
C ASP A 223 -18.54 -2.16 -10.04
N TRP A 224 -18.10 -3.34 -9.64
CA TRP A 224 -17.56 -3.59 -8.30
C TRP A 224 -16.12 -3.06 -8.20
N THR A 225 -15.69 -2.73 -7.00
CA THR A 225 -14.32 -2.23 -6.79
C THR A 225 -13.27 -3.27 -7.15
N GLY A 226 -13.46 -4.55 -6.80
CA GLY A 226 -12.57 -5.63 -7.19
C GLY A 226 -12.45 -5.82 -8.71
N LYS A 227 -13.57 -5.76 -9.43
CA LYS A 227 -13.56 -5.82 -10.88
C LYS A 227 -12.81 -4.62 -11.50
N ARG A 228 -13.00 -3.41 -10.97
CA ARG A 228 -12.32 -2.22 -11.48
C ARG A 228 -10.82 -2.30 -11.21
N VAL A 229 -10.41 -2.74 -10.02
CA VAL A 229 -8.99 -2.96 -9.67
C VAL A 229 -8.36 -3.98 -10.61
N ARG A 230 -9.02 -5.12 -10.84
CA ARG A 230 -8.54 -6.14 -11.80
C ARG A 230 -8.33 -5.56 -13.19
N THR A 231 -9.31 -4.84 -13.72
CA THR A 231 -9.20 -4.19 -15.03
C THR A 231 -8.00 -3.23 -15.11
N TYR A 232 -7.72 -2.49 -14.03
CA TYR A 232 -6.58 -1.57 -13.97
C TYR A 232 -5.25 -2.31 -13.93
N ILE A 233 -5.16 -3.39 -13.15
CA ILE A 233 -3.97 -4.24 -13.07
C ILE A 233 -3.69 -4.90 -14.42
N GLU A 234 -4.68 -5.54 -15.04
CA GLU A 234 -4.55 -6.15 -16.37
C GLU A 234 -4.07 -5.15 -17.43
N ASP A 235 -4.59 -3.92 -17.39
CA ASP A 235 -4.17 -2.86 -18.30
C ASP A 235 -2.71 -2.45 -18.08
N MET A 236 -2.28 -2.27 -16.83
CA MET A 236 -0.90 -1.93 -16.47
C MET A 236 0.09 -3.06 -16.82
N ILE A 237 -0.30 -4.31 -16.60
CA ILE A 237 0.51 -5.47 -17.00
C ILE A 237 0.66 -5.49 -18.52
N SER A 238 -0.43 -5.37 -19.26
CA SER A 238 -0.43 -5.48 -20.72
C SER A 238 0.33 -4.34 -21.42
N LYS A 239 0.29 -3.12 -20.88
CA LYS A 239 0.88 -1.92 -21.49
C LYS A 239 2.32 -1.66 -21.05
N GLN A 240 2.64 -1.93 -19.79
CA GLN A 240 3.89 -1.53 -19.16
C GLN A 240 4.64 -2.68 -18.51
N ASN A 241 4.08 -3.89 -18.57
CA ASN A 241 4.66 -5.06 -17.91
C ASN A 241 4.94 -4.81 -16.42
N THR A 242 4.01 -4.09 -15.74
CA THR A 242 4.08 -3.80 -14.32
C THR A 242 4.11 -5.10 -13.52
N ALA A 243 5.09 -5.25 -12.61
CA ALA A 243 5.13 -6.37 -11.69
C ALA A 243 4.01 -6.20 -10.63
N VAL A 244 3.26 -7.26 -10.34
CA VAL A 244 2.20 -7.21 -9.32
C VAL A 244 2.29 -8.44 -8.44
N THR A 245 2.34 -8.23 -7.12
CA THR A 245 2.26 -9.32 -6.14
C THR A 245 0.96 -9.20 -5.33
N TRP A 246 0.50 -10.32 -4.82
CA TRP A 246 -0.60 -10.39 -3.86
C TRP A 246 -0.21 -11.29 -2.69
N TYR A 247 0.02 -10.68 -1.53
CA TYR A 247 0.27 -11.39 -0.27
C TYR A 247 -1.06 -11.60 0.45
N LYS A 248 -1.53 -12.85 0.46
CA LYS A 248 -2.78 -13.27 1.09
C LYS A 248 -2.47 -13.89 2.45
N THR A 249 -2.99 -13.30 3.52
CA THR A 249 -2.62 -13.69 4.89
C THR A 249 -3.82 -14.06 5.75
N SER A 250 -5.00 -13.57 5.41
CA SER A 250 -6.22 -13.77 6.18
C SER A 250 -7.40 -14.22 5.32
N ALA A 251 -8.50 -14.56 5.97
CA ALA A 251 -9.78 -14.85 5.32
C ALA A 251 -10.70 -13.60 5.26
N ILE A 252 -10.11 -12.40 5.18
CA ILE A 252 -10.91 -11.14 5.16
C ILE A 252 -11.87 -11.09 3.96
N PHE A 253 -11.47 -11.74 2.85
CA PHE A 253 -12.31 -11.83 1.63
C PHE A 253 -13.51 -12.75 1.78
N ASP A 254 -13.44 -13.72 2.70
CA ASP A 254 -14.54 -14.68 2.97
C ASP A 254 -15.65 -14.02 3.80
N LEU A 255 -15.42 -12.79 4.28
CA LEU A 255 -16.50 -11.99 4.82
C LEU A 255 -17.50 -11.72 3.69
N TRP A 256 -18.76 -12.03 3.93
CA TRP A 256 -19.87 -11.98 2.97
C TRP A 256 -20.03 -10.65 2.19
N ILE A 257 -19.36 -9.59 2.64
CA ILE A 257 -19.30 -8.28 1.97
C ILE A 257 -18.07 -8.13 1.05
N GLY A 258 -17.11 -9.05 1.13
CA GLY A 258 -15.84 -9.02 0.37
C GLY A 258 -15.95 -9.74 -0.98
N ASP A 259 -15.14 -9.28 -1.94
CA ASP A 259 -14.95 -9.94 -3.24
C ASP A 259 -13.64 -10.75 -3.20
N GLN A 260 -13.72 -12.04 -3.42
CA GLN A 260 -12.54 -12.92 -3.47
C GLN A 260 -11.62 -12.62 -4.65
N ASN A 261 -12.15 -11.98 -5.71
CA ASN A 261 -11.45 -11.58 -6.92
C ASN A 261 -10.53 -12.67 -7.52
N THR A 262 -11.02 -13.91 -7.52
CA THR A 262 -10.26 -15.10 -7.94
C THR A 262 -9.74 -15.03 -9.37
N ASP A 263 -10.41 -14.25 -10.24
CA ASP A 263 -9.90 -14.01 -11.58
C ASP A 263 -8.62 -13.17 -11.60
N LEU A 264 -8.35 -12.35 -10.56
CA LEU A 264 -7.12 -11.59 -10.43
C LEU A 264 -5.94 -12.49 -10.01
N GLU A 265 -6.19 -13.52 -9.20
CA GLU A 265 -5.14 -14.41 -8.67
C GLU A 265 -4.22 -14.94 -9.77
N LYS A 266 -4.78 -15.25 -10.94
CA LYS A 266 -4.04 -15.81 -12.10
C LYS A 266 -3.20 -14.80 -12.89
N HIS A 267 -3.29 -13.52 -12.56
CA HIS A 267 -2.58 -12.45 -13.27
C HIS A 267 -1.46 -11.84 -12.45
N VAL A 268 -1.29 -12.29 -11.21
CA VAL A 268 -0.35 -11.72 -10.24
C VAL A 268 0.46 -12.83 -9.58
N ALA A 269 1.63 -12.52 -9.03
CA ALA A 269 2.34 -13.47 -8.18
C ALA A 269 1.60 -13.59 -6.84
N LEU A 270 0.88 -14.70 -6.61
CA LEU A 270 0.07 -14.94 -5.42
C LEU A 270 0.88 -15.67 -4.35
N ILE A 271 1.08 -15.03 -3.22
CA ILE A 271 1.80 -15.53 -2.06
C ILE A 271 0.84 -15.74 -0.90
N ASN A 272 0.63 -16.99 -0.51
CA ASN A 272 -0.26 -17.37 0.58
C ASN A 272 0.54 -17.50 1.89
N ASN A 273 0.66 -16.43 2.66
CA ASN A 273 1.29 -16.46 3.97
C ASN A 273 0.36 -17.09 5.01
N ARG A 274 0.94 -17.85 5.94
CA ARG A 274 0.22 -18.61 6.97
C ARG A 274 0.77 -18.31 8.35
N PHE A 275 0.25 -17.30 9.02
CA PHE A 275 0.69 -16.89 10.34
C PHE A 275 0.03 -17.74 11.44
N TRP A 276 0.58 -18.94 11.70
CA TRP A 276 0.04 -19.87 12.69
C TRP A 276 0.45 -19.55 14.13
N TYR A 277 1.40 -18.67 14.33
CA TYR A 277 1.67 -18.09 15.64
C TYR A 277 0.52 -17.19 16.14
N LEU A 278 -0.32 -16.69 15.23
CA LEU A 278 -1.55 -16.00 15.56
C LEU A 278 -2.72 -16.99 15.68
N SER A 279 -3.67 -16.68 16.57
CA SER A 279 -4.87 -17.50 16.72
C SER A 279 -5.59 -17.72 15.38
N SER A 280 -6.13 -18.92 15.17
CA SER A 280 -6.85 -19.25 13.93
C SER A 280 -8.07 -18.36 13.69
N VAL A 281 -8.67 -17.80 14.75
CA VAL A 281 -9.83 -16.90 14.68
C VAL A 281 -9.44 -15.41 14.65
N ALA A 282 -8.17 -15.08 14.75
CA ALA A 282 -7.67 -13.72 14.74
C ALA A 282 -7.50 -13.18 13.30
N ILE A 283 -8.61 -13.05 12.56
CA ILE A 283 -8.60 -12.61 11.16
C ILE A 283 -7.99 -11.20 11.06
N ALA A 284 -8.37 -10.29 11.95
CA ALA A 284 -7.87 -8.92 11.94
C ALA A 284 -6.35 -8.84 12.18
N ASP A 285 -5.82 -9.63 13.14
CA ASP A 285 -4.39 -9.64 13.42
C ASP A 285 -3.60 -10.19 12.22
N LYS A 286 -4.05 -11.31 11.63
CA LYS A 286 -3.44 -11.86 10.41
C LYS A 286 -3.48 -10.88 9.25
N HIS A 287 -4.57 -10.13 9.12
CA HIS A 287 -4.73 -9.09 8.12
C HIS A 287 -3.67 -7.99 8.28
N VAL A 288 -3.49 -7.46 9.49
CA VAL A 288 -2.48 -6.43 9.78
C VAL A 288 -1.05 -6.98 9.58
N HIS A 289 -0.81 -8.26 9.89
CA HIS A 289 0.51 -8.87 9.77
C HIS A 289 1.00 -9.02 8.32
N ALA A 290 0.13 -8.94 7.30
CA ALA A 290 0.55 -8.85 5.91
C ALA A 290 1.52 -7.69 5.67
N ARG A 291 1.19 -6.51 6.20
CA ARG A 291 2.05 -5.33 6.13
C ARG A 291 3.36 -5.53 6.88
N LYS A 292 3.26 -6.00 8.12
CA LYS A 292 4.42 -6.19 9.01
C LYS A 292 5.42 -7.16 8.39
N TRP A 293 4.95 -8.32 7.94
CA TRP A 293 5.77 -9.31 7.25
C TRP A 293 6.43 -8.76 5.99
N TYR A 294 5.67 -8.09 5.11
CA TYR A 294 6.20 -7.56 3.86
C TYR A 294 7.33 -6.56 4.10
N PHE A 295 7.11 -5.56 4.96
CA PHE A 295 8.15 -4.56 5.22
C PHE A 295 9.36 -5.16 5.93
N MET A 296 9.16 -6.13 6.83
CA MET A 296 10.25 -6.84 7.50
C MET A 296 11.05 -7.73 6.54
N SER A 297 10.43 -8.30 5.53
CA SER A 297 11.11 -9.19 4.58
C SER A 297 12.23 -8.51 3.78
N MET A 298 12.29 -7.16 3.76
CA MET A 298 13.41 -6.42 3.18
C MET A 298 14.74 -6.64 3.93
N ALA A 299 14.70 -7.09 5.19
CA ALA A 299 15.91 -7.39 5.98
C ALA A 299 16.53 -8.75 5.65
N TYR A 300 15.87 -9.57 4.84
CA TYR A 300 16.24 -10.97 4.60
C TYR A 300 16.32 -11.27 3.10
N ASP A 301 17.04 -12.34 2.75
CA ASP A 301 16.95 -12.92 1.42
C ASP A 301 15.51 -13.37 1.13
N ALA A 302 15.14 -13.42 -0.14
CA ALA A 302 13.82 -13.91 -0.52
C ALA A 302 13.64 -15.37 -0.06
N PRO A 303 12.44 -15.77 0.44
CA PRO A 303 12.21 -17.11 0.93
C PRO A 303 12.41 -18.17 -0.15
N GLU A 304 12.98 -19.32 0.24
CA GLU A 304 13.19 -20.43 -0.68
C GLU A 304 11.88 -21.00 -1.23
N GLU A 305 11.86 -21.25 -2.53
CA GLU A 305 10.82 -22.01 -3.19
C GLU A 305 11.10 -23.52 -3.09
N VAL A 306 10.09 -24.30 -2.69
CA VAL A 306 10.18 -25.75 -2.56
C VAL A 306 9.04 -26.45 -3.27
N THR A 307 9.28 -27.71 -3.64
CA THR A 307 8.24 -28.67 -4.00
C THR A 307 8.08 -29.70 -2.88
N ILE A 308 6.86 -30.17 -2.65
CA ILE A 308 6.58 -31.22 -1.68
C ILE A 308 6.00 -32.46 -2.42
N ASN A 309 6.72 -33.56 -2.38
CA ASN A 309 6.23 -34.76 -3.01
C ASN A 309 5.10 -35.43 -2.16
N TRP A 310 4.42 -36.41 -2.72
CA TRP A 310 3.28 -37.06 -2.09
C TRP A 310 3.61 -37.78 -0.75
N TRP A 311 4.89 -38.04 -0.46
CA TRP A 311 5.39 -38.56 0.81
C TRP A 311 5.72 -37.47 1.83
N GLY A 312 5.47 -36.21 1.50
CA GLY A 312 5.77 -35.04 2.35
C GLY A 312 7.26 -34.66 2.37
N LYS A 313 8.08 -35.19 1.45
CA LYS A 313 9.48 -34.78 1.34
C LYS A 313 9.60 -33.51 0.55
N ARG A 314 10.22 -32.47 1.14
CA ARG A 314 10.57 -31.21 0.50
C ARG A 314 11.82 -31.35 -0.36
N SER A 315 11.87 -30.57 -1.42
CA SER A 315 13.04 -30.38 -2.29
C SER A 315 13.05 -28.95 -2.76
N GLU A 316 14.18 -28.27 -2.60
CA GLU A 316 14.42 -26.94 -3.15
C GLU A 316 14.31 -26.97 -4.69
N THR A 317 13.71 -25.95 -5.27
CA THR A 317 13.63 -25.80 -6.74
C THR A 317 14.85 -25.05 -7.30
N GLY A 318 15.54 -24.29 -6.43
CA GLY A 318 16.62 -23.38 -6.80
C GLY A 318 16.11 -21.99 -7.22
N TYR A 319 14.83 -21.72 -7.00
CA TYR A 319 14.18 -20.41 -7.12
C TYR A 319 13.70 -19.93 -5.76
N ASP A 320 13.27 -18.68 -5.71
CA ASP A 320 12.75 -18.03 -4.50
C ASP A 320 11.27 -17.69 -4.68
N ALA A 321 10.52 -17.69 -3.60
CA ALA A 321 9.21 -17.05 -3.55
C ALA A 321 9.33 -15.53 -3.43
N ALA A 322 8.24 -14.80 -3.69
CA ALA A 322 8.27 -13.34 -3.65
C ALA A 322 8.34 -12.78 -2.23
N SER A 323 9.16 -11.74 -2.08
CA SER A 323 9.25 -10.89 -0.89
C SER A 323 9.58 -9.45 -1.29
N ALA A 324 9.82 -8.57 -0.32
CA ALA A 324 10.24 -7.19 -0.60
C ALA A 324 11.62 -7.13 -1.31
N THR A 325 12.52 -8.09 -1.08
CA THR A 325 13.85 -8.14 -1.72
C THR A 325 13.82 -8.68 -3.15
N SER A 326 12.75 -9.35 -3.56
CA SER A 326 12.63 -9.90 -4.92
C SER A 326 12.72 -8.81 -5.99
N SER A 327 13.38 -9.09 -7.10
CA SER A 327 13.43 -8.16 -8.23
C SER A 327 12.08 -8.14 -8.99
N ASP A 328 11.77 -7.01 -9.63
CA ASP A 328 10.55 -6.89 -10.44
C ASP A 328 10.55 -7.91 -11.61
N ASN A 329 11.73 -8.25 -12.16
CA ASN A 329 11.82 -9.27 -13.22
C ASN A 329 11.47 -10.67 -12.69
N HIS A 330 11.88 -11.00 -11.47
CA HIS A 330 11.50 -12.25 -10.84
C HIS A 330 9.98 -12.33 -10.62
N ILE A 331 9.36 -11.25 -10.09
CA ILE A 331 7.90 -11.18 -9.94
C ILE A 331 7.20 -11.37 -11.29
N ARG A 332 7.68 -10.73 -12.37
CA ARG A 332 7.10 -10.92 -13.71
C ARG A 332 7.20 -12.35 -14.22
N THR A 333 8.26 -13.07 -13.86
CA THR A 333 8.36 -14.50 -14.17
C THR A 333 7.26 -15.27 -13.43
N MET A 334 7.14 -15.08 -12.10
CA MET A 334 6.12 -15.72 -11.29
C MET A 334 4.68 -15.46 -11.77
N MET A 335 4.38 -14.25 -12.28
CA MET A 335 3.07 -13.88 -12.83
C MET A 335 2.67 -14.66 -14.09
N ASN A 336 3.60 -15.30 -14.78
CA ASN A 336 3.37 -16.00 -16.05
C ASN A 336 3.33 -17.52 -15.91
N ASP A 337 3.52 -18.06 -14.71
CA ASP A 337 3.74 -19.50 -14.52
C ASP A 337 2.46 -20.29 -14.20
N ASP A 338 1.28 -19.62 -14.10
CA ASP A 338 0.00 -20.21 -13.67
C ASP A 338 0.13 -20.91 -12.29
N GLU A 339 0.95 -20.36 -11.40
CA GLU A 339 1.32 -20.93 -10.12
C GLU A 339 0.98 -20.00 -8.96
N GLN A 340 0.92 -20.57 -7.76
CA GLN A 340 0.79 -19.87 -6.49
C GLN A 340 1.79 -20.43 -5.48
N TRP A 341 2.14 -19.64 -4.47
CA TRP A 341 3.13 -20.00 -3.46
C TRP A 341 2.51 -20.07 -2.07
N ASP A 342 2.47 -21.28 -1.50
CA ASP A 342 1.91 -21.56 -0.17
C ASP A 342 3.03 -21.64 0.87
N GLN A 343 3.02 -20.81 1.93
CA GLN A 343 3.98 -20.91 3.02
C GLN A 343 3.89 -22.27 3.72
N VAL A 344 5.01 -23.00 3.78
CA VAL A 344 5.12 -24.35 4.35
C VAL A 344 6.09 -24.45 5.52
N GLU A 345 7.01 -23.51 5.70
CA GLU A 345 7.88 -23.33 6.86
C GLU A 345 7.78 -21.88 7.36
N GLY A 346 8.32 -21.57 8.55
CA GLY A 346 8.27 -20.24 9.17
C GLY A 346 6.92 -19.83 9.75
N ARG A 347 5.88 -20.65 9.59
CA ARG A 347 4.49 -20.32 9.98
C ARG A 347 4.26 -20.06 11.47
N TYR A 348 5.21 -20.43 12.32
CA TYR A 348 5.11 -20.33 13.79
C TYR A 348 5.93 -19.17 14.37
N THR A 349 6.59 -18.41 13.52
CA THR A 349 7.41 -17.23 13.86
C THR A 349 6.90 -16.01 13.11
N ALA A 350 7.21 -14.82 13.62
CA ALA A 350 6.92 -13.57 12.93
C ALA A 350 8.08 -13.16 11.99
N ASP A 351 9.24 -13.76 12.20
CA ASP A 351 10.48 -13.50 11.46
C ASP A 351 10.47 -14.23 10.12
N PRO A 352 10.63 -13.53 8.96
CA PRO A 352 10.64 -14.13 7.64
C PRO A 352 11.86 -15.00 7.33
N SER A 353 12.90 -15.04 8.19
CA SER A 353 14.18 -15.68 7.90
C SER A 353 14.12 -17.19 7.76
N ASP A 354 13.10 -17.84 8.31
CA ASP A 354 12.88 -19.29 8.25
C ASP A 354 11.73 -19.71 7.31
N ASP A 355 11.22 -18.77 6.52
CA ASP A 355 10.10 -19.01 5.62
C ASP A 355 10.51 -19.83 4.39
N GLN A 356 9.68 -20.80 4.03
CA GLN A 356 9.73 -21.50 2.75
C GLN A 356 8.33 -21.60 2.15
N PHE A 357 8.25 -21.52 0.84
CA PHE A 357 6.98 -21.60 0.11
C PHE A 357 6.97 -22.76 -0.89
N GLU A 358 5.90 -23.54 -0.85
CA GLU A 358 5.63 -24.57 -1.84
C GLU A 358 4.96 -23.96 -3.06
N VAL A 359 5.58 -24.12 -4.22
CA VAL A 359 4.97 -23.75 -5.51
C VAL A 359 3.92 -24.78 -5.91
N LYS A 360 2.76 -24.32 -6.38
CA LYS A 360 1.60 -25.13 -6.78
C LYS A 360 0.93 -24.56 -8.01
N ASP A 361 0.53 -25.43 -8.91
CA ASP A 361 -0.39 -25.07 -10.00
C ASP A 361 -1.72 -24.57 -9.43
N TYR A 362 -2.39 -23.65 -10.13
CA TYR A 362 -3.75 -23.17 -9.83
C TYR A 362 -4.79 -24.27 -9.95
#